data_0126232245aad19be39d6888f952ce95
#
_entry.id   0126232245aad19be39d6888f952ce95
#
_cell.length_a   1.000
_cell.length_b   1.000
_cell.length_c   1.000
_cell.angle_alpha   90.00
_cell.angle_beta   90.00
_cell.angle_gamma   90.00
#
_symmetry.space_group_name_H-M   'P 1'
#
loop_
_entity.id
_entity.type
_entity.pdbx_description
1 polymer ?
#
loop_
_entity_poly.entity_id
_entity_poly.type
_entity_poly.pdbx_seq_one_letter_code
_entity_poly.pdbx_strand_id
1 'polypeptide(L)'
;MVTIDQAMRGAAKFADNEIIPHLPMGKGIGAGIALALIMDGGKAQLLKLRENPAVQMMGVMDEAGNIDLERLYNAARPRFDGQKLPITVPIIGELRFDVGDLDKLYRYIQEA
;
A
#
# COMPACT_ATOMS: atom_id res chain seq x y z
N MET A 1 11.59 9.69 7.38
CA MET A 1 10.41 9.93 6.54
C MET A 1 10.65 9.42 5.13
N VAL A 2 9.62 8.91 4.49
CA VAL A 2 9.70 8.43 3.11
C VAL A 2 8.87 9.35 2.20
N THR A 3 9.28 9.46 0.93
CA THR A 3 8.50 10.20 -0.07
C THR A 3 7.35 9.33 -0.59
N ILE A 4 6.36 9.96 -1.22
CA ILE A 4 5.29 9.21 -1.90
C ILE A 4 5.88 8.29 -2.96
N ASP A 5 6.86 8.75 -3.73
CA ASP A 5 7.50 7.93 -4.75
C ASP A 5 8.20 6.70 -4.16
N GLN A 6 8.88 6.86 -3.03
CA GLN A 6 9.50 5.72 -2.34
C GLN A 6 8.44 4.73 -1.86
N ALA A 7 7.34 5.24 -1.26
CA ALA A 7 6.23 4.39 -0.81
C ALA A 7 5.63 3.60 -1.98
N MET A 8 5.44 4.25 -3.12
CA MET A 8 4.90 3.60 -4.31
C MET A 8 5.85 2.55 -4.88
N ARG A 9 7.16 2.81 -4.88
CA ARG A 9 8.15 1.81 -5.32
C ARG A 9 8.15 0.58 -4.42
N GLY A 10 8.10 0.79 -3.11
CA GLY A 10 8.03 -0.32 -2.16
C GLY A 10 6.74 -1.12 -2.30
N ALA A 11 5.61 -0.44 -2.45
CA ALA A 11 4.32 -1.09 -2.67
C ALA A 11 4.30 -1.89 -3.98
N ALA A 12 4.92 -1.37 -5.04
CA ALA A 12 5.01 -2.07 -6.32
C ALA A 12 5.84 -3.35 -6.19
N LYS A 13 6.98 -3.31 -5.50
CA LYS A 13 7.79 -4.49 -5.24
C LYS A 13 7.05 -5.51 -4.38
N PHE A 14 6.35 -5.05 -3.35
CA PHE A 14 5.53 -5.92 -2.52
C PHE A 14 4.48 -6.65 -3.37
N ALA A 15 3.75 -5.93 -4.19
CA ALA A 15 2.73 -6.52 -5.05
C ALA A 15 3.32 -7.52 -6.03
N ASP A 16 4.45 -7.20 -6.65
CA ASP A 16 5.12 -8.06 -7.62
C ASP A 16 5.63 -9.37 -6.99
N ASN A 17 6.12 -9.32 -5.75
CA ASN A 17 6.72 -10.47 -5.09
C ASN A 17 5.72 -11.27 -4.23
N GLU A 18 4.73 -10.60 -3.64
CA GLU A 18 3.86 -11.20 -2.62
C GLU A 18 2.40 -11.37 -3.07
N ILE A 19 1.97 -10.65 -4.09
CA ILE A 19 0.58 -10.72 -4.57
C ILE A 19 0.50 -11.43 -5.92
N ILE A 20 1.22 -10.95 -6.92
CA ILE A 20 1.13 -11.44 -8.30
C ILE A 20 1.42 -12.94 -8.43
N PRO A 21 2.45 -13.52 -7.76
CA PRO A 21 2.72 -14.95 -7.87
C PRO A 21 1.60 -15.85 -7.36
N HIS A 22 0.72 -15.33 -6.50
CA HIS A 22 -0.38 -16.08 -5.90
C HIS A 22 -1.70 -15.90 -6.66
N LEU A 23 -1.71 -15.11 -7.73
CA LEU A 23 -2.92 -14.88 -8.51
C LEU A 23 -3.20 -16.05 -9.44
N PRO A 24 -4.50 -16.40 -9.65
CA PRO A 24 -4.87 -17.52 -10.55
C PRO A 24 -4.39 -17.33 -11.99
N MET A 25 -4.27 -16.10 -12.45
CA MET A 25 -3.82 -15.75 -13.79
C MET A 25 -2.30 -15.65 -13.94
N GLY A 26 -1.55 -15.75 -12.83
CA GLY A 26 -0.11 -15.63 -12.85
C GLY A 26 0.37 -14.28 -13.35
N LYS A 27 1.56 -14.27 -13.98
CA LYS A 27 2.20 -13.04 -14.49
C LYS A 27 1.70 -12.64 -15.88
N GLY A 28 0.42 -12.85 -16.17
CA GLY A 28 -0.16 -12.49 -17.47
C GLY A 28 -0.32 -10.97 -17.64
N ILE A 29 -0.65 -10.57 -18.88
CA ILE A 29 -0.89 -9.16 -19.23
C ILE A 29 -1.97 -8.54 -18.34
N GLY A 30 -3.02 -9.31 -18.03
CA GLY A 30 -4.09 -8.84 -17.15
C GLY A 30 -3.61 -8.46 -15.75
N ALA A 31 -2.67 -9.23 -15.18
CA ALA A 31 -2.08 -8.93 -13.87
C ALA A 31 -1.28 -7.63 -13.91
N GLY A 32 -0.51 -7.40 -14.98
CA GLY A 32 0.25 -6.16 -15.17
C GLY A 32 -0.65 -4.94 -15.27
N ILE A 33 -1.74 -5.03 -16.00
CA ILE A 33 -2.72 -3.94 -16.12
C ILE A 33 -3.38 -3.67 -14.76
N ALA A 34 -3.79 -4.71 -14.05
CA ALA A 34 -4.39 -4.57 -12.73
C ALA A 34 -3.44 -3.91 -11.74
N LEU A 35 -2.16 -4.30 -11.75
CA LEU A 35 -1.14 -3.68 -10.89
C LEU A 35 -0.98 -2.19 -11.21
N ALA A 36 -0.93 -1.82 -12.48
CA ALA A 36 -0.82 -0.43 -12.89
C ALA A 36 -2.02 0.39 -12.40
N LEU A 37 -3.23 -0.13 -12.51
CA LEU A 37 -4.44 0.54 -12.01
C LEU A 37 -4.41 0.72 -10.50
N ILE A 38 -3.95 -0.29 -9.75
CA ILE A 38 -3.82 -0.21 -8.30
C ILE A 38 -2.80 0.86 -7.91
N MET A 39 -1.66 0.90 -8.58
CA MET A 39 -0.61 1.87 -8.29
C MET A 39 -1.08 3.29 -8.58
N ASP A 40 -1.73 3.52 -9.71
CA ASP A 40 -2.26 4.85 -10.04
C ASP A 40 -3.35 5.28 -9.04
N GLY A 41 -4.26 4.40 -8.69
CA GLY A 41 -5.29 4.66 -7.69
C GLY A 41 -4.70 4.92 -6.32
N GLY A 42 -3.71 4.14 -5.90
CA GLY A 42 -3.01 4.30 -4.63
C GLY A 42 -2.28 5.64 -4.54
N LYS A 43 -1.59 6.03 -5.61
CA LYS A 43 -0.91 7.33 -5.67
C LYS A 43 -1.91 8.48 -5.56
N ALA A 44 -3.04 8.41 -6.26
CA ALA A 44 -4.09 9.43 -6.17
C ALA A 44 -4.63 9.56 -4.75
N GLN A 45 -4.85 8.43 -4.05
CA GLN A 45 -5.32 8.44 -2.67
C GLN A 45 -4.29 9.06 -1.72
N LEU A 46 -3.01 8.73 -1.89
CA LEU A 46 -1.94 9.32 -1.07
C LEU A 46 -1.85 10.84 -1.27
N LEU A 47 -2.00 11.31 -2.49
CA LEU A 47 -2.00 12.75 -2.78
C LEU A 47 -3.19 13.46 -2.14
N LYS A 48 -4.36 12.82 -2.08
CA LYS A 48 -5.53 13.36 -1.37
C LYS A 48 -5.32 13.40 0.14
N LEU A 49 -4.67 12.39 0.71
CA LEU A 49 -4.38 12.34 2.14
C LEU A 49 -3.51 13.50 2.58
N ARG A 50 -2.61 13.98 1.73
CA ARG A 50 -1.76 15.14 2.03
C ARG A 50 -2.57 16.37 2.41
N GLU A 51 -3.75 16.54 1.81
CA GLU A 51 -4.61 17.70 2.04
C GLU A 51 -5.59 17.52 3.21
N ASN A 52 -5.63 16.33 3.80
CA ASN A 52 -6.55 16.01 4.87
C ASN A 52 -6.04 16.56 6.22
N PRO A 53 -6.78 17.48 6.88
CA PRO A 53 -6.33 18.05 8.16
C PRO A 53 -6.13 17.01 9.26
N ALA A 54 -6.94 15.96 9.30
CA ALA A 54 -6.82 14.90 10.29
C ALA A 54 -5.50 14.15 10.14
N VAL A 55 -5.07 13.88 8.90
CA VAL A 55 -3.81 13.22 8.60
C VAL A 55 -2.63 14.10 9.02
N GLN A 56 -2.72 15.40 8.76
CA GLN A 56 -1.70 16.37 9.18
C GLN A 56 -1.57 16.44 10.71
N MET A 57 -2.70 16.44 11.41
CA MET A 57 -2.72 16.47 12.88
C MET A 57 -2.12 15.21 13.50
N MET A 58 -2.24 14.06 12.85
CA MET A 58 -1.63 12.81 13.32
C MET A 58 -0.11 12.79 13.13
N GLY A 59 0.44 13.72 12.37
CA GLY A 59 1.87 13.73 12.05
C GLY A 59 2.33 12.60 11.15
N VAL A 60 1.41 11.94 10.46
CA VAL A 60 1.73 10.82 9.55
C VAL A 60 2.29 11.32 8.23
N MET A 61 1.86 12.48 7.79
CA MET A 61 2.29 13.06 6.51
C MET A 61 2.48 14.56 6.67
N ASP A 62 3.55 15.12 6.09
CA ASP A 62 3.78 16.55 6.11
C ASP A 62 3.17 17.25 4.87
N GLU A 63 3.28 18.57 4.80
CA GLU A 63 2.73 19.37 3.71
C GLU A 63 3.38 19.07 2.37
N ALA A 64 4.63 18.64 2.38
CA ALA A 64 5.36 18.27 1.17
C ALA A 64 5.00 16.87 0.66
N GLY A 65 4.21 16.10 1.45
CA GLY A 65 3.82 14.75 1.09
C GLY A 65 4.79 13.68 1.58
N ASN A 66 5.74 14.03 2.44
CA ASN A 66 6.61 13.04 3.07
C ASN A 66 5.83 12.29 4.16
N ILE A 67 6.05 10.98 4.24
CA ILE A 67 5.29 10.08 5.11
C ILE A 67 6.18 9.63 6.26
N ASP A 68 5.68 9.77 7.50
CA ASP A 68 6.26 9.12 8.66
C ASP A 68 5.78 7.68 8.67
N LEU A 69 6.56 6.81 8.05
CA LEU A 69 6.18 5.43 7.82
C LEU A 69 5.98 4.67 9.13
N GLU A 70 6.82 4.92 10.13
CA GLU A 70 6.72 4.28 11.44
C GLU A 70 5.41 4.63 12.14
N ARG A 71 5.03 5.92 12.13
CA ARG A 71 3.76 6.36 12.72
C ARG A 71 2.57 5.76 11.98
N LEU A 72 2.63 5.74 10.67
CA LEU A 72 1.58 5.15 9.85
C LEU A 72 1.43 3.66 10.15
N TYR A 73 2.54 2.92 10.20
CA TYR A 73 2.55 1.51 10.52
C TYR A 73 1.97 1.24 11.91
N ASN A 74 2.42 1.99 12.91
CA ASN A 74 1.94 1.82 14.29
C ASN A 74 0.45 2.17 14.44
N ALA A 75 -0.05 3.13 13.67
CA ALA A 75 -1.47 3.47 13.67
C ALA A 75 -2.33 2.44 12.93
N ALA A 76 -1.80 1.84 11.87
CA ALA A 76 -2.53 0.88 11.05
C ALA A 76 -2.55 -0.52 11.66
N ARG A 77 -1.46 -0.94 12.30
CA ARG A 77 -1.29 -2.33 12.77
C ARG A 77 -2.42 -2.82 13.66
N PRO A 78 -2.92 -2.07 14.66
CA PRO A 78 -4.01 -2.56 15.50
C PRO A 78 -5.30 -2.84 14.73
N ARG A 79 -5.52 -2.15 13.61
CA ARG A 79 -6.71 -2.36 12.77
C ARG A 79 -6.67 -3.69 12.01
N PHE A 80 -5.47 -4.24 11.82
CA PHE A 80 -5.28 -5.52 11.14
C PHE A 80 -5.12 -6.69 12.13
N ASP A 81 -4.98 -6.41 13.42
CA ASP A 81 -4.73 -7.45 14.42
C ASP A 81 -5.90 -8.43 14.52
N GLY A 82 -5.63 -9.68 14.20
CA GLY A 82 -6.65 -10.72 14.20
C GLY A 82 -7.67 -10.62 13.06
N GLN A 83 -7.50 -9.71 12.10
CA GLN A 83 -8.43 -9.49 11.00
C GLN A 83 -7.75 -9.58 9.66
N LYS A 84 -8.50 -10.03 8.65
CA LYS A 84 -8.09 -9.97 7.25
C LYS A 84 -9.02 -9.00 6.55
N LEU A 85 -8.45 -7.93 5.97
CA LEU A 85 -9.23 -6.95 5.24
C LEU A 85 -9.39 -7.38 3.77
N PRO A 86 -10.62 -7.38 3.24
CA PRO A 86 -10.83 -7.65 1.83
C PRO A 86 -10.38 -6.43 1.00
N ILE A 87 -9.61 -6.68 -0.04
CA ILE A 87 -9.21 -5.65 -1.00
C ILE A 87 -9.70 -6.08 -2.38
N THR A 88 -10.53 -5.26 -3.01
CA THR A 88 -11.02 -5.53 -4.35
C THR A 88 -10.00 -5.03 -5.37
N VAL A 89 -9.52 -5.94 -6.19
CA VAL A 89 -8.57 -5.65 -7.27
C VAL A 89 -9.30 -5.74 -8.60
N PRO A 90 -9.30 -4.69 -9.44
CA PRO A 90 -9.92 -4.75 -10.76
C PRO A 90 -9.38 -5.94 -11.56
N ILE A 91 -10.28 -6.65 -12.26
CA ILE A 91 -9.98 -7.81 -13.12
C ILE A 91 -9.66 -9.09 -12.34
N ILE A 92 -9.00 -8.99 -11.19
CA ILE A 92 -8.51 -10.14 -10.42
C ILE A 92 -9.54 -10.62 -9.39
N GLY A 93 -10.29 -9.69 -8.78
CA GLY A 93 -11.27 -10.00 -7.75
C GLY A 93 -10.81 -9.60 -6.36
N GLU A 94 -11.30 -10.31 -5.33
CA GLU A 94 -11.03 -9.97 -3.94
C GLU A 94 -9.78 -10.66 -3.41
N LEU A 95 -8.90 -9.88 -2.78
CA LEU A 95 -7.73 -10.37 -2.05
C LEU A 95 -7.90 -10.12 -0.56
N ARG A 96 -7.28 -10.97 0.27
CA ARG A 96 -7.27 -10.82 1.72
C ARG A 96 -5.92 -10.30 2.17
N PHE A 97 -5.94 -9.21 2.95
CA PHE A 97 -4.74 -8.55 3.47
C PHE A 97 -4.74 -8.62 4.99
N ASP A 98 -3.70 -9.19 5.59
CA ASP A 98 -3.61 -9.36 7.04
C ASP A 98 -2.39 -8.60 7.62
N VAL A 99 -2.17 -8.75 8.94
CA VAL A 99 -1.07 -8.07 9.62
C VAL A 99 0.29 -8.53 9.12
N GLY A 100 0.43 -9.79 8.72
CA GLY A 100 1.67 -10.29 8.13
C GLY A 100 2.00 -9.60 6.81
N ASP A 101 0.99 -9.35 5.99
CA ASP A 101 1.15 -8.60 4.75
C ASP A 101 1.52 -7.14 5.01
N LEU A 102 0.93 -6.53 6.04
CA LEU A 102 1.27 -5.17 6.45
C LEU A 102 2.73 -5.08 6.88
N ASP A 103 3.23 -6.04 7.65
CA ASP A 103 4.61 -6.09 8.10
C ASP A 103 5.58 -6.23 6.91
N LYS A 104 5.23 -7.03 5.92
CA LYS A 104 6.02 -7.17 4.70
C LYS A 104 6.01 -5.88 3.88
N LEU A 105 4.84 -5.27 3.70
CA LEU A 105 4.71 -4.00 2.98
C LEU A 105 5.57 -2.91 3.62
N TYR A 106 5.53 -2.81 4.94
CA TYR A 106 6.35 -1.86 5.70
C TYR A 106 7.84 -2.05 5.37
N ARG A 107 8.30 -3.28 5.38
CA ARG A 107 9.70 -3.62 5.08
C ARG A 107 10.08 -3.27 3.65
N TYR A 108 9.24 -3.61 2.67
CA TYR A 108 9.49 -3.27 1.27
C TYR A 108 9.59 -1.76 1.05
N ILE A 109 8.77 -0.98 1.72
CA ILE A 109 8.82 0.48 1.61
C ILE A 109 10.10 1.03 2.25
N GLN A 110 10.50 0.50 3.40
CA GLN A 110 11.74 0.93 4.06
C GLN A 110 12.98 0.67 3.20
N GLU A 111 12.99 -0.41 2.45
CA GLU A 111 14.11 -0.84 1.61
C GLU A 111 14.07 -0.24 0.20
N ALA A 112 13.02 0.44 -0.14
CA ALA A 112 12.84 1.00 -1.48
C ALA A 112 13.73 2.22 -1.76
#